data_02347cc0e1c58ddc18dcc4648e93de00
#
_entry.id   02347cc0e1c58ddc18dcc4648e93de00
#
_cell.length_a   1.000
_cell.length_b   1.000
_cell.length_c   1.000
_cell.angle_alpha   90.00
_cell.angle_beta   90.00
_cell.angle_gamma   90.00
#
_symmetry.space_group_name_H-M   'P 1'
#
loop_
_entity.id
_entity.type
_entity.pdbx_description
1 polymer ?
#
loop_
_entity_poly.entity_id
_entity_poly.type
_entity_poly.pdbx_seq_one_letter_code
_entity_poly.pdbx_strand_id
1 'polypeptide(L)'
;MPQEELKRGAHFAKESAPQTPSSEASSSRDDTDDMGSSDYSTVGRSAGLMTILTIVSRVTGFIRTWAMAAAIGMSLLSSSYQVANNLPNMLYELVMGGMLVTAFLPVYMGVRREQGREASNEYVGNLLGILLLVLGGISLLGTVFAPGFIWTQSFLSGDGGSMDTAAFMFRFFAIQILFYGLGSVFSGVLNAHRDYFWSTFAPVLNNVIVIASFMGFAPVSAQFGERAGIILIAAGTTLGVFVQMACQIPALGKHGVHPHIHIDFKDPALQIGRAHV
;
A
#
# COMPACT_ATOMS: atom_id res chain seq x y z
N MET A 1 54.57 47.92 22.60
CA MET A 1 53.34 47.15 22.72
C MET A 1 53.48 45.93 21.85
N PRO A 2 53.33 44.73 22.29
CA PRO A 2 52.70 44.12 23.47
C PRO A 2 53.56 43.06 24.15
N GLN A 3 53.67 43.07 25.43
CA GLN A 3 54.33 42.03 26.25
C GLN A 3 53.50 41.58 27.47
N GLU A 4 52.21 41.88 27.53
CA GLU A 4 51.37 41.55 28.71
C GLU A 4 50.44 40.32 28.53
N GLU A 5 50.27 39.75 27.35
CA GLU A 5 49.39 38.57 27.18
C GLU A 5 50.09 37.22 27.43
N LEU A 6 51.41 37.19 27.51
CA LEU A 6 52.17 35.93 27.72
C LEU A 6 52.31 35.47 29.19
N LYS A 7 51.81 36.23 30.15
CA LYS A 7 51.90 35.88 31.58
C LYS A 7 50.66 35.35 32.23
N ARG A 8 49.51 35.22 31.54
CA ARG A 8 48.28 34.65 32.06
C ARG A 8 48.07 33.17 31.76
N GLY A 9 48.92 32.52 30.96
CA GLY A 9 48.80 31.08 30.58
C GLY A 9 49.53 30.10 31.53
N ALA A 10 50.29 30.56 32.54
CA ALA A 10 51.21 29.70 33.28
C ALA A 10 50.71 29.31 34.72
N HIS A 11 49.49 29.61 35.12
CA HIS A 11 49.04 29.38 36.49
C HIS A 11 47.94 28.33 36.65
N PHE A 12 47.56 27.58 35.62
CA PHE A 12 46.51 26.53 35.69
C PHE A 12 47.04 25.10 35.45
N ALA A 13 48.30 24.85 35.63
CA ALA A 13 48.90 23.52 35.43
C ALA A 13 49.61 23.06 36.73
N LYS A 14 48.90 23.01 37.83
CA LYS A 14 49.36 22.26 39.03
C LYS A 14 48.18 22.08 39.96
N GLU A 15 47.62 20.90 39.94
CA GLU A 15 46.91 20.22 41.04
C GLU A 15 45.71 19.40 40.50
N SER A 16 45.98 18.13 40.28
CA SER A 16 45.20 17.03 40.87
C SER A 16 45.68 15.69 40.29
N ALA A 17 46.34 14.94 41.14
CA ALA A 17 46.68 13.52 40.93
C ALA A 17 45.38 12.69 40.81
N PRO A 18 45.37 11.61 40.02
CA PRO A 18 44.20 10.76 39.82
C PRO A 18 43.96 9.92 41.08
N GLN A 19 42.81 10.13 41.71
CA GLN A 19 42.28 9.17 42.69
C GLN A 19 41.72 7.96 41.95
N THR A 20 42.18 6.78 42.26
CA THR A 20 41.66 5.48 41.88
C THR A 20 40.22 5.31 42.39
N PRO A 21 39.23 5.01 41.54
CA PRO A 21 37.90 4.66 42.02
C PRO A 21 37.91 3.20 42.49
N SER A 22 37.53 3.01 43.72
CA SER A 22 37.22 1.73 44.34
C SER A 22 36.03 1.05 43.68
N SER A 23 36.11 -0.27 43.68
CA SER A 23 35.23 -1.32 43.21
C SER A 23 33.74 -1.20 43.66
N GLU A 24 32.89 -0.43 42.93
CA GLU A 24 31.43 -0.50 43.10
C GLU A 24 30.67 -0.33 41.75
N ALA A 25 31.24 -0.59 40.59
CA ALA A 25 30.61 -0.43 39.31
C ALA A 25 30.49 -1.77 38.54
N SER A 26 29.98 -2.83 39.19
CA SER A 26 29.76 -4.12 38.49
C SER A 26 28.29 -4.60 38.46
N SER A 27 27.30 -3.77 38.84
CA SER A 27 25.91 -4.22 38.85
C SER A 27 24.96 -3.47 37.90
N SER A 28 25.42 -2.45 37.17
CA SER A 28 24.55 -1.65 36.28
C SER A 28 24.81 -1.84 34.76
N ARG A 29 25.70 -2.77 34.40
CA ARG A 29 26.00 -3.06 32.99
C ARG A 29 25.16 -4.19 32.39
N ASP A 30 24.56 -5.06 33.24
CA ASP A 30 23.77 -6.21 32.76
C ASP A 30 22.34 -5.82 32.34
N ASP A 31 21.76 -4.75 32.92
CA ASP A 31 20.38 -4.35 32.61
C ASP A 31 20.24 -3.55 31.31
N THR A 32 21.30 -2.95 30.78
CA THR A 32 21.27 -2.18 29.54
C THR A 32 21.53 -3.05 28.29
N ASP A 33 22.26 -4.14 28.43
CA ASP A 33 22.53 -5.07 27.32
C ASP A 33 21.33 -5.99 27.04
N ASP A 34 20.51 -6.29 28.05
CA ASP A 34 19.33 -7.15 27.89
C ASP A 34 18.14 -6.40 27.25
N MET A 35 18.00 -5.09 27.49
CA MET A 35 17.01 -4.25 26.81
C MET A 35 17.35 -4.02 25.33
N GLY A 36 18.62 -3.95 24.97
CA GLY A 36 19.06 -3.84 23.56
C GLY A 36 18.84 -5.13 22.78
N SER A 37 19.14 -6.28 23.36
CA SER A 37 19.04 -7.58 22.68
C SER A 37 17.59 -8.00 22.38
N SER A 38 16.65 -7.68 23.25
CA SER A 38 15.21 -7.96 23.04
C SER A 38 14.61 -7.10 21.93
N ASP A 39 15.06 -5.86 21.80
CA ASP A 39 14.58 -4.93 20.75
C ASP A 39 15.11 -5.32 19.37
N TYR A 40 16.39 -5.70 19.26
CA TYR A 40 17.00 -6.20 18.02
C TYR A 40 16.39 -7.54 17.57
N SER A 41 16.05 -8.43 18.48
CA SER A 41 15.41 -9.72 18.15
C SER A 41 13.98 -9.52 17.65
N THR A 42 13.24 -8.59 18.20
CA THR A 42 11.87 -8.26 17.79
C THR A 42 11.85 -7.57 16.43
N VAL A 43 12.76 -6.64 16.18
CA VAL A 43 12.93 -5.98 14.87
C VAL A 43 13.37 -7.00 13.81
N GLY A 44 14.33 -7.86 14.11
CA GLY A 44 14.79 -8.92 13.22
C GLY A 44 13.68 -9.91 12.85
N ARG A 45 12.85 -10.31 13.81
CA ARG A 45 11.70 -11.21 13.59
C ARG A 45 10.63 -10.56 12.70
N SER A 46 10.33 -9.28 12.91
CA SER A 46 9.37 -8.54 12.09
C SER A 46 9.89 -8.35 10.66
N ALA A 47 11.15 -8.01 10.48
CA ALA A 47 11.78 -7.88 9.17
C ALA A 47 11.82 -9.24 8.44
N GLY A 48 12.14 -10.34 9.14
CA GLY A 48 12.11 -11.69 8.58
C GLY A 48 10.72 -12.11 8.11
N LEU A 49 9.68 -11.82 8.90
CA LEU A 49 8.30 -12.10 8.52
C LEU A 49 7.88 -11.33 7.26
N MET A 50 8.22 -10.04 7.19
CA MET A 50 7.93 -9.20 6.00
C MET A 50 8.65 -9.75 4.77
N THR A 51 9.90 -10.17 4.90
CA THR A 51 10.66 -10.76 3.79
C THR A 51 9.99 -12.04 3.29
N ILE A 52 9.60 -12.94 4.18
CA ILE A 52 8.91 -14.18 3.83
C ILE A 52 7.57 -13.87 3.14
N LEU A 53 6.75 -12.99 3.68
CA LEU A 53 5.48 -12.60 3.09
C LEU A 53 5.65 -11.96 1.71
N THR A 54 6.69 -11.14 1.54
CA THR A 54 7.02 -10.55 0.23
C THR A 54 7.39 -11.63 -0.79
N ILE A 55 8.21 -12.61 -0.39
CA ILE A 55 8.55 -13.74 -1.26
C ILE A 55 7.30 -14.54 -1.63
N VAL A 56 6.46 -14.87 -0.66
CA VAL A 56 5.18 -15.58 -0.90
C VAL A 56 4.30 -14.79 -1.86
N SER A 57 4.18 -13.47 -1.68
CA SER A 57 3.43 -12.60 -2.59
C SER A 57 3.99 -12.62 -4.01
N ARG A 58 5.32 -12.62 -4.16
CA ARG A 58 5.98 -12.71 -5.47
C ARG A 58 5.74 -14.06 -6.14
N VAL A 59 5.88 -15.16 -5.38
CA VAL A 59 5.63 -16.52 -5.87
C VAL A 59 4.18 -16.69 -6.30
N THR A 60 3.21 -16.24 -5.48
CA THR A 60 1.79 -16.31 -5.85
C THR A 60 1.47 -15.44 -7.06
N GLY A 61 2.12 -14.29 -7.22
CA GLY A 61 2.01 -13.46 -8.43
C GLY A 61 2.53 -14.17 -9.69
N PHE A 62 3.64 -14.90 -9.57
CA PHE A 62 4.15 -15.75 -10.65
C PHE A 62 3.18 -16.88 -11.01
N ILE A 63 2.65 -17.58 -10.00
CA ILE A 63 1.64 -18.64 -10.19
C ILE A 63 0.38 -18.06 -10.87
N ARG A 64 -0.04 -16.84 -10.51
CA ARG A 64 -1.16 -16.14 -11.19
C ARG A 64 -0.89 -15.97 -12.69
N THR A 65 0.30 -15.51 -13.06
CA THR A 65 0.69 -15.34 -14.45
C THR A 65 0.71 -16.68 -15.20
N TRP A 66 1.23 -17.72 -14.56
CA TRP A 66 1.20 -19.08 -15.10
C TRP A 66 -0.23 -19.61 -15.27
N ALA A 67 -1.10 -19.42 -14.26
CA ALA A 67 -2.50 -19.81 -14.32
C ALA A 67 -3.25 -19.10 -15.46
N MET A 68 -2.97 -17.81 -15.68
CA MET A 68 -3.50 -17.06 -16.82
C MET A 68 -3.06 -17.68 -18.14
N ALA A 69 -1.75 -17.96 -18.30
CA ALA A 69 -1.20 -18.56 -19.50
C ALA A 69 -1.76 -19.97 -19.74
N ALA A 70 -1.97 -20.77 -18.70
CA ALA A 70 -2.55 -22.10 -18.78
C ALA A 70 -4.05 -22.08 -19.13
N ALA A 71 -4.81 -21.08 -18.63
CA ALA A 71 -6.25 -21.00 -18.81
C ALA A 71 -6.67 -20.43 -20.18
N ILE A 72 -6.02 -19.33 -20.60
CA ILE A 72 -6.40 -18.57 -21.80
C ILE A 72 -5.29 -18.48 -22.84
N GLY A 73 -4.10 -18.98 -22.53
CA GLY A 73 -2.96 -19.06 -23.43
C GLY A 73 -2.47 -17.70 -23.93
N MET A 74 -1.75 -17.72 -25.05
CA MET A 74 -1.34 -16.52 -25.79
C MET A 74 -2.39 -16.19 -26.86
N SER A 75 -3.60 -15.84 -26.42
CA SER A 75 -4.76 -15.58 -27.25
C SER A 75 -5.13 -14.10 -27.25
N LEU A 76 -6.04 -13.70 -28.17
CA LEU A 76 -6.64 -12.37 -28.16
C LEU A 76 -7.33 -12.07 -26.83
N LEU A 77 -7.87 -13.08 -26.14
CA LEU A 77 -8.49 -12.93 -24.82
C LEU A 77 -7.45 -12.54 -23.76
N SER A 78 -6.25 -13.14 -23.80
CA SER A 78 -5.15 -12.77 -22.90
C SER A 78 -4.69 -11.32 -23.12
N SER A 79 -4.57 -10.89 -24.36
CA SER A 79 -4.23 -9.50 -24.70
C SER A 79 -5.33 -8.54 -24.24
N SER A 80 -6.60 -8.86 -24.48
CA SER A 80 -7.74 -8.06 -24.02
C SER A 80 -7.79 -7.92 -22.50
N TYR A 81 -7.52 -9.01 -21.77
CA TYR A 81 -7.44 -8.98 -20.31
C TYR A 81 -6.31 -8.08 -19.81
N GLN A 82 -5.11 -8.21 -20.40
CA GLN A 82 -3.95 -7.40 -19.98
C GLN A 82 -4.17 -5.91 -20.26
N VAL A 83 -4.68 -5.55 -21.44
CA VAL A 83 -5.01 -4.16 -21.78
C VAL A 83 -6.05 -3.60 -20.82
N ALA A 84 -7.13 -4.34 -20.56
CA ALA A 84 -8.18 -3.90 -19.66
C ALA A 84 -7.70 -3.74 -18.20
N ASN A 85 -6.80 -4.62 -17.73
CA ASN A 85 -6.28 -4.61 -16.36
C ASN A 85 -5.13 -3.60 -16.16
N ASN A 86 -4.50 -3.13 -17.23
CA ASN A 86 -3.35 -2.23 -17.16
C ASN A 86 -3.73 -0.85 -16.60
N LEU A 87 -4.84 -0.27 -17.03
CA LEU A 87 -5.29 1.06 -16.58
C LEU A 87 -5.51 1.16 -15.08
N PRO A 88 -6.29 0.27 -14.43
CA PRO A 88 -6.43 0.27 -12.97
C PRO A 88 -5.10 0.09 -12.24
N ASN A 89 -4.19 -0.76 -12.76
CA ASN A 89 -2.88 -0.98 -12.15
C ASN A 89 -1.98 0.26 -12.26
N MET A 90 -1.95 0.94 -13.40
CA MET A 90 -1.19 2.20 -13.56
C MET A 90 -1.66 3.27 -12.60
N LEU A 91 -2.98 3.42 -12.42
CA LEU A 91 -3.55 4.35 -11.46
C LEU A 91 -3.21 3.95 -10.02
N TYR A 92 -3.21 2.66 -9.70
CA TYR A 92 -2.76 2.15 -8.42
C TYR A 92 -1.29 2.49 -8.14
N GLU A 93 -0.39 2.27 -9.08
CA GLU A 93 1.02 2.60 -8.96
C GLU A 93 1.24 4.10 -8.76
N LEU A 94 0.50 4.95 -9.46
CA LEU A 94 0.54 6.38 -9.31
C LEU A 94 0.10 6.82 -7.89
N VAL A 95 -0.99 6.25 -7.38
CA VAL A 95 -1.51 6.57 -6.05
C VAL A 95 -0.58 6.04 -4.96
N MET A 96 -0.10 4.79 -5.08
CA MET A 96 0.81 4.17 -4.10
C MET A 96 2.21 4.78 -4.13
N GLY A 97 2.76 5.05 -5.32
CA GLY A 97 4.13 5.53 -5.47
C GLY A 97 4.31 7.01 -5.13
N GLY A 98 3.30 7.83 -5.40
CA GLY A 98 3.42 9.28 -5.27
C GLY A 98 2.72 9.87 -4.05
N MET A 99 1.41 9.72 -3.98
CA MET A 99 0.58 10.44 -3.01
C MET A 99 0.68 9.89 -1.58
N LEU A 100 0.72 8.56 -1.44
CA LEU A 100 0.54 7.95 -0.14
C LEU A 100 1.79 8.06 0.74
N VAL A 101 2.96 7.80 0.15
CA VAL A 101 4.22 7.78 0.90
C VAL A 101 4.71 9.20 1.18
N THR A 102 4.53 10.10 0.22
CA THR A 102 5.11 11.45 0.31
C THR A 102 4.21 12.43 1.06
N ALA A 103 2.91 12.40 0.86
CA ALA A 103 1.98 13.37 1.42
C ALA A 103 1.15 12.84 2.60
N PHE A 104 0.55 11.66 2.46
CA PHE A 104 -0.39 11.15 3.47
C PHE A 104 0.28 10.76 4.79
N LEU A 105 1.32 9.94 4.73
CA LEU A 105 1.93 9.35 5.92
C LEU A 105 2.52 10.39 6.89
N PRO A 106 3.29 11.39 6.43
CA PRO A 106 3.79 12.45 7.31
C PRO A 106 2.68 13.25 7.98
N VAL A 107 1.63 13.63 7.21
CA VAL A 107 0.49 14.39 7.75
C VAL A 107 -0.28 13.56 8.78
N TYR A 108 -0.59 12.30 8.48
CA TYR A 108 -1.28 11.40 9.40
C TYR A 108 -0.51 11.26 10.73
N MET A 109 0.81 11.04 10.65
CA MET A 109 1.65 10.91 11.84
C MET A 109 1.75 12.22 12.62
N GLY A 110 1.81 13.37 11.94
CA GLY A 110 1.79 14.70 12.56
C GLY A 110 0.49 14.95 13.31
N VAL A 111 -0.66 14.79 12.65
CA VAL A 111 -1.98 14.96 13.27
C VAL A 111 -2.15 14.03 14.47
N ARG A 112 -1.75 12.76 14.35
CA ARG A 112 -1.84 11.80 15.44
C ARG A 112 -0.98 12.17 16.64
N ARG A 113 0.21 12.72 16.41
CA ARG A 113 1.16 13.12 17.47
C ARG A 113 0.72 14.41 18.17
N GLU A 114 0.21 15.39 17.43
CA GLU A 114 -0.11 16.72 17.94
C GLU A 114 -1.54 16.84 18.46
N GLN A 115 -2.51 16.22 17.79
CA GLN A 115 -3.94 16.38 18.05
C GLN A 115 -4.60 15.09 18.58
N GLY A 116 -3.87 13.98 18.56
CA GLY A 116 -4.32 12.72 19.14
C GLY A 116 -5.06 11.82 18.17
N ARG A 117 -5.70 10.78 18.75
CA ARG A 117 -6.29 9.67 17.99
C ARG A 117 -7.58 10.07 17.27
N GLU A 118 -8.40 10.89 17.89
CA GLU A 118 -9.70 11.29 17.36
C GLU A 118 -9.52 12.14 16.10
N ALA A 119 -8.68 13.18 16.17
CA ALA A 119 -8.35 14.00 15.02
C ALA A 119 -7.70 13.20 13.87
N SER A 120 -6.87 12.21 14.19
CA SER A 120 -6.30 11.34 13.15
C SER A 120 -7.34 10.46 12.47
N ASN A 121 -8.37 10.00 13.19
CA ASN A 121 -9.48 9.25 12.63
C ASN A 121 -10.37 10.13 11.75
N GLU A 122 -10.62 11.39 12.15
CA GLU A 122 -11.33 12.37 11.34
C GLU A 122 -10.58 12.66 10.04
N TYR A 123 -9.28 12.90 10.12
CA TYR A 123 -8.44 13.11 8.94
C TYR A 123 -8.51 11.94 7.95
N VAL A 124 -8.38 10.68 8.45
CA VAL A 124 -8.52 9.49 7.60
C VAL A 124 -9.92 9.38 7.02
N GLY A 125 -10.97 9.68 7.82
CA GLY A 125 -12.35 9.65 7.37
C GLY A 125 -12.63 10.64 6.25
N ASN A 126 -12.12 11.87 6.37
CA ASN A 126 -12.21 12.90 5.35
C ASN A 126 -11.46 12.52 4.07
N LEU A 127 -10.22 12.01 4.20
CA LEU A 127 -9.46 11.53 3.06
C LEU A 127 -10.17 10.40 2.31
N LEU A 128 -10.72 9.42 3.05
CA LEU A 128 -11.50 8.32 2.46
C LEU A 128 -12.75 8.83 1.74
N GLY A 129 -13.44 9.83 2.31
CA GLY A 129 -14.59 10.48 1.68
C GLY A 129 -14.24 11.15 0.35
N ILE A 130 -13.13 11.90 0.32
CA ILE A 130 -12.64 12.55 -0.91
C ILE A 130 -12.21 11.52 -1.94
N LEU A 131 -11.47 10.48 -1.53
CA LEU A 131 -11.06 9.39 -2.43
C LEU A 131 -12.27 8.65 -2.99
N LEU A 132 -13.28 8.38 -2.18
CA LEU A 132 -14.51 7.73 -2.62
C LEU A 132 -15.22 8.59 -3.67
N LEU A 133 -15.29 9.90 -3.50
CA LEU A 133 -15.89 10.80 -4.46
C LEU A 133 -15.08 10.87 -5.76
N VAL A 134 -13.77 11.09 -5.67
CA VAL A 134 -12.90 11.30 -6.84
C VAL A 134 -12.68 9.98 -7.59
N LEU A 135 -12.21 8.94 -6.90
CA LEU A 135 -11.91 7.65 -7.54
C LEU A 135 -13.19 6.90 -7.92
N GLY A 136 -14.26 7.06 -7.13
CA GLY A 136 -15.59 6.56 -7.48
C GLY A 136 -16.14 7.24 -8.74
N GLY A 137 -15.97 8.54 -8.86
CA GLY A 137 -16.31 9.30 -10.07
C GLY A 137 -15.49 8.84 -11.29
N ILE A 138 -14.18 8.69 -11.14
CA ILE A 138 -13.29 8.17 -12.19
C ILE A 138 -13.69 6.74 -12.59
N SER A 139 -13.99 5.88 -11.61
CA SER A 139 -14.44 4.51 -11.82
C SER A 139 -15.78 4.46 -12.59
N LEU A 140 -16.72 5.31 -12.22
CA LEU A 140 -18.01 5.44 -12.93
C LEU A 140 -17.82 5.91 -14.36
N LEU A 141 -17.02 6.96 -14.57
CA LEU A 141 -16.68 7.44 -15.91
C LEU A 141 -15.95 6.37 -16.73
N GLY A 142 -15.00 5.63 -16.11
CA GLY A 142 -14.32 4.50 -16.72
C GLY A 142 -15.28 3.40 -17.16
N THR A 143 -16.29 3.09 -16.35
CA THR A 143 -17.31 2.08 -16.68
C THR A 143 -18.20 2.53 -17.86
N VAL A 144 -18.66 3.79 -17.84
CA VAL A 144 -19.54 4.35 -18.88
C VAL A 144 -18.79 4.51 -20.20
N PHE A 145 -17.59 5.07 -20.16
CA PHE A 145 -16.77 5.37 -21.34
C PHE A 145 -15.68 4.31 -21.61
N ALA A 146 -15.89 3.06 -21.17
CA ALA A 146 -14.93 1.97 -21.31
C ALA A 146 -14.34 1.82 -22.73
N PRO A 147 -15.12 1.87 -23.83
CA PRO A 147 -14.56 1.78 -25.18
C PRO A 147 -13.55 2.89 -25.49
N GLY A 148 -13.82 4.13 -25.06
CA GLY A 148 -12.92 5.26 -25.25
C GLY A 148 -11.61 5.10 -24.50
N PHE A 149 -11.64 4.64 -23.22
CA PHE A 149 -10.45 4.36 -22.45
C PHE A 149 -9.61 3.23 -23.06
N ILE A 150 -10.22 2.14 -23.49
CA ILE A 150 -9.52 1.04 -24.15
C ILE A 150 -8.92 1.48 -25.49
N TRP A 151 -9.63 2.31 -26.25
CA TRP A 151 -9.11 2.86 -27.50
C TRP A 151 -7.80 3.62 -27.28
N THR A 152 -7.66 4.40 -26.20
CA THR A 152 -6.42 5.13 -25.91
C THR A 152 -5.22 4.19 -25.66
N GLN A 153 -5.46 2.95 -25.23
CA GLN A 153 -4.42 1.95 -24.99
C GLN A 153 -4.11 1.08 -26.22
N SER A 154 -5.05 0.99 -27.16
CA SER A 154 -5.03 0.01 -28.26
C SER A 154 -5.18 0.62 -29.66
N PHE A 155 -5.12 1.96 -29.78
CA PHE A 155 -5.36 2.62 -31.07
C PHE A 155 -4.39 2.21 -32.18
N LEU A 156 -3.21 1.66 -31.82
CA LEU A 156 -2.21 1.14 -32.76
C LEU A 156 -2.40 -0.36 -33.10
N SER A 157 -3.26 -1.09 -32.37
CA SER A 157 -3.34 -2.56 -32.46
C SER A 157 -4.21 -3.07 -33.62
N GLY A 158 -5.09 -2.24 -34.20
CA GLY A 158 -5.87 -2.57 -35.40
C GLY A 158 -6.96 -3.66 -35.28
N ASP A 159 -7.02 -4.38 -34.15
CA ASP A 159 -7.92 -5.52 -33.92
C ASP A 159 -9.21 -5.10 -33.20
N GLY A 160 -10.28 -4.76 -33.95
CA GLY A 160 -11.54 -4.32 -33.36
C GLY A 160 -12.21 -5.34 -32.42
N GLY A 161 -12.11 -6.62 -32.70
CA GLY A 161 -12.72 -7.68 -31.87
C GLY A 161 -12.05 -7.84 -30.50
N SER A 162 -10.76 -7.60 -30.39
CA SER A 162 -10.04 -7.60 -29.09
C SER A 162 -10.39 -6.38 -28.24
N MET A 163 -10.69 -5.24 -28.87
CA MET A 163 -11.11 -4.01 -28.21
C MET A 163 -12.46 -4.14 -27.51
N ASP A 164 -13.45 -4.78 -28.15
CA ASP A 164 -14.78 -4.97 -27.57
C ASP A 164 -14.72 -5.86 -26.33
N THR A 165 -13.93 -6.94 -26.37
CA THR A 165 -13.71 -7.84 -25.24
C THR A 165 -12.96 -7.11 -24.10
N ALA A 166 -11.94 -6.34 -24.45
CA ALA A 166 -11.20 -5.53 -23.47
C ALA A 166 -12.09 -4.47 -22.81
N ALA A 167 -12.92 -3.77 -23.60
CA ALA A 167 -13.87 -2.79 -23.07
C ALA A 167 -14.94 -3.44 -22.18
N PHE A 168 -15.40 -4.65 -22.52
CA PHE A 168 -16.31 -5.40 -21.68
C PHE A 168 -15.66 -5.77 -20.33
N MET A 169 -14.44 -6.29 -20.34
CA MET A 169 -13.69 -6.61 -19.11
C MET A 169 -13.39 -5.35 -18.29
N PHE A 170 -13.01 -4.25 -18.95
CA PHE A 170 -12.68 -3.00 -18.28
C PHE A 170 -13.84 -2.42 -17.48
N ARG A 171 -15.08 -2.65 -17.88
CA ARG A 171 -16.26 -2.25 -17.09
C ARG A 171 -16.27 -2.91 -15.70
N PHE A 172 -15.78 -4.13 -15.57
CA PHE A 172 -15.57 -4.79 -14.27
C PHE A 172 -14.34 -4.25 -13.54
N PHE A 173 -13.29 -3.91 -14.28
CA PHE A 173 -12.03 -3.49 -13.69
C PHE A 173 -12.02 -2.01 -13.26
N ALA A 174 -12.87 -1.18 -13.86
CA ALA A 174 -12.94 0.24 -13.54
C ALA A 174 -13.17 0.49 -12.03
N ILE A 175 -13.98 -0.34 -11.35
CA ILE A 175 -14.23 -0.21 -9.91
C ILE A 175 -13.00 -0.57 -9.07
N GLN A 176 -12.04 -1.30 -9.59
CA GLN A 176 -10.79 -1.61 -8.89
C GLN A 176 -9.99 -0.36 -8.57
N ILE A 177 -10.13 0.71 -9.38
CA ILE A 177 -9.50 2.02 -9.14
C ILE A 177 -9.87 2.51 -7.74
N LEU A 178 -11.16 2.42 -7.39
CA LEU A 178 -11.64 2.80 -6.07
C LEU A 178 -11.09 1.88 -4.97
N PHE A 179 -11.13 0.55 -5.17
CA PHE A 179 -10.64 -0.40 -4.18
C PHE A 179 -9.14 -0.28 -3.94
N TYR A 180 -8.35 -0.03 -4.98
CA TYR A 180 -6.93 0.24 -4.87
C TYR A 180 -6.66 1.52 -4.08
N GLY A 181 -7.38 2.60 -4.34
CA GLY A 181 -7.23 3.85 -3.61
C GLY A 181 -7.55 3.71 -2.12
N LEU A 182 -8.68 3.11 -1.78
CA LEU A 182 -9.06 2.87 -0.39
C LEU A 182 -8.08 1.91 0.30
N GLY A 183 -7.70 0.81 -0.35
CA GLY A 183 -6.76 -0.17 0.18
C GLY A 183 -5.38 0.41 0.41
N SER A 184 -4.95 1.40 -0.39
CA SER A 184 -3.68 2.08 -0.20
C SER A 184 -3.67 2.94 1.06
N VAL A 185 -4.76 3.66 1.36
CA VAL A 185 -4.90 4.40 2.62
C VAL A 185 -4.88 3.43 3.82
N PHE A 186 -5.61 2.31 3.73
CA PHE A 186 -5.60 1.29 4.78
C PHE A 186 -4.19 0.75 5.04
N SER A 187 -3.47 0.39 3.97
CA SER A 187 -2.06 -0.03 4.07
C SER A 187 -1.18 1.06 4.67
N GLY A 188 -1.36 2.31 4.30
CA GLY A 188 -0.62 3.45 4.84
C GLY A 188 -0.84 3.61 6.34
N VAL A 189 -2.09 3.55 6.80
CA VAL A 189 -2.44 3.62 8.23
C VAL A 189 -1.85 2.43 9.00
N LEU A 190 -1.98 1.20 8.50
CA LEU A 190 -1.40 0.01 9.14
C LEU A 190 0.11 0.10 9.23
N ASN A 191 0.78 0.56 8.18
CA ASN A 191 2.23 0.78 8.17
C ASN A 191 2.65 1.85 9.18
N ALA A 192 1.85 2.92 9.37
CA ALA A 192 2.08 3.92 10.42
C ALA A 192 2.00 3.32 11.83
N HIS A 193 1.18 2.29 12.03
CA HIS A 193 1.10 1.52 13.28
C HIS A 193 2.11 0.37 13.39
N ARG A 194 3.05 0.25 12.45
CA ARG A 194 4.02 -0.84 12.36
C ARG A 194 3.38 -2.24 12.18
N ASP A 195 2.13 -2.30 11.76
CA ASP A 195 1.43 -3.55 11.42
C ASP A 195 1.54 -3.79 9.91
N TYR A 196 2.69 -4.32 9.52
CA TYR A 196 2.99 -4.59 8.10
C TYR A 196 2.41 -5.92 7.60
N PHE A 197 1.91 -6.76 8.50
CA PHE A 197 1.43 -8.09 8.13
C PHE A 197 0.30 -8.00 7.10
N TRP A 198 -0.75 -7.25 7.40
CA TRP A 198 -1.94 -7.18 6.56
C TRP A 198 -1.68 -6.50 5.22
N SER A 199 -0.89 -5.43 5.20
CA SER A 199 -0.53 -4.72 3.97
C SER A 199 0.31 -5.60 3.02
N THR A 200 1.16 -6.49 3.58
CA THR A 200 2.01 -7.40 2.80
C THR A 200 1.28 -8.69 2.41
N PHE A 201 0.33 -9.17 3.24
CA PHE A 201 -0.42 -10.39 3.00
C PHE A 201 -1.62 -10.18 2.06
N ALA A 202 -2.22 -9.00 2.04
CA ALA A 202 -3.40 -8.69 1.23
C ALA A 202 -3.22 -9.02 -0.27
N PRO A 203 -2.07 -8.73 -0.94
CA PRO A 203 -1.84 -9.12 -2.33
C PRO A 203 -1.84 -10.65 -2.56
N VAL A 204 -1.49 -11.45 -1.55
CA VAL A 204 -1.52 -12.90 -1.65
C VAL A 204 -2.96 -13.40 -1.81
N LEU A 205 -3.89 -12.85 -1.01
CA LEU A 205 -5.31 -13.18 -1.12
C LEU A 205 -5.88 -12.82 -2.49
N ASN A 206 -5.52 -11.65 -3.01
CA ASN A 206 -5.88 -11.26 -4.37
C ASN A 206 -5.40 -12.31 -5.38
N ASN A 207 -4.11 -12.66 -5.35
CA ASN A 207 -3.54 -13.62 -6.28
C ASN A 207 -4.25 -14.98 -6.20
N VAL A 208 -4.57 -15.47 -5.00
CA VAL A 208 -5.29 -16.75 -4.81
C VAL A 208 -6.66 -16.73 -5.49
N ILE A 209 -7.43 -15.65 -5.31
CA ILE A 209 -8.76 -15.51 -5.93
C ILE A 209 -8.66 -15.43 -7.45
N VAL A 210 -7.70 -14.67 -7.96
CA VAL A 210 -7.48 -14.55 -9.40
C VAL A 210 -7.03 -15.88 -10.02
N ILE A 211 -6.14 -16.63 -9.37
CA ILE A 211 -5.75 -17.98 -9.79
C ILE A 211 -6.97 -18.90 -9.86
N ALA A 212 -7.80 -18.91 -8.81
CA ALA A 212 -9.01 -19.72 -8.78
C ALA A 212 -9.97 -19.36 -9.93
N SER A 213 -10.09 -18.07 -10.27
CA SER A 213 -10.91 -17.60 -11.38
C SER A 213 -10.38 -18.07 -12.75
N PHE A 214 -9.07 -18.05 -12.96
CA PHE A 214 -8.45 -18.59 -14.17
C PHE A 214 -8.61 -20.10 -14.27
N MET A 215 -8.39 -20.82 -13.18
CA MET A 215 -8.58 -22.29 -13.17
C MET A 215 -10.04 -22.68 -13.41
N GLY A 216 -11.00 -21.86 -12.97
CA GLY A 216 -12.42 -22.04 -13.24
C GLY A 216 -12.86 -21.71 -14.66
N PHE A 217 -12.01 -21.05 -15.48
CA PHE A 217 -12.38 -20.60 -16.81
C PHE A 217 -12.80 -21.74 -17.74
N ALA A 218 -11.98 -22.77 -17.86
CA ALA A 218 -12.25 -23.89 -18.79
C ALA A 218 -13.54 -24.65 -18.46
N PRO A 219 -13.80 -25.11 -17.21
CA PRO A 219 -15.05 -25.81 -16.89
C PRO A 219 -16.29 -24.91 -17.04
N VAL A 220 -16.20 -23.62 -16.65
CA VAL A 220 -17.33 -22.70 -16.78
C VAL A 220 -17.60 -22.37 -18.25
N SER A 221 -16.57 -22.16 -19.06
CA SER A 221 -16.74 -21.93 -20.49
C SER A 221 -17.32 -23.14 -21.22
N ALA A 222 -16.92 -24.35 -20.83
CA ALA A 222 -17.45 -25.58 -21.41
C ALA A 222 -18.95 -25.80 -21.07
N GLN A 223 -19.37 -25.42 -19.88
CA GLN A 223 -20.74 -25.64 -19.41
C GLN A 223 -21.69 -24.50 -19.78
N PHE A 224 -21.25 -23.25 -19.71
CA PHE A 224 -22.10 -22.05 -19.82
C PHE A 224 -21.72 -21.13 -20.99
N GLY A 225 -20.73 -21.54 -21.80
CA GLY A 225 -20.23 -20.76 -22.91
C GLY A 225 -19.08 -19.81 -22.56
N GLU A 226 -18.31 -19.41 -23.55
CA GLU A 226 -17.09 -18.61 -23.41
C GLU A 226 -17.34 -17.27 -22.68
N ARG A 227 -18.49 -16.64 -22.94
CA ARG A 227 -18.85 -15.37 -22.28
C ARG A 227 -18.97 -15.51 -20.76
N ALA A 228 -19.47 -16.64 -20.27
CA ALA A 228 -19.54 -16.92 -18.84
C ALA A 228 -18.14 -17.07 -18.23
N GLY A 229 -17.21 -17.71 -18.94
CA GLY A 229 -15.82 -17.78 -18.54
C GLY A 229 -15.14 -16.40 -18.46
N ILE A 230 -15.40 -15.54 -19.44
CA ILE A 230 -14.90 -14.16 -19.46
C ILE A 230 -15.43 -13.37 -18.26
N ILE A 231 -16.72 -13.51 -17.94
CA ILE A 231 -17.32 -12.87 -16.75
C ILE A 231 -16.67 -13.39 -15.47
N LEU A 232 -16.44 -14.70 -15.37
CA LEU A 232 -15.77 -15.30 -14.21
C LEU A 232 -14.39 -14.70 -13.97
N ILE A 233 -13.56 -14.58 -15.01
CA ILE A 233 -12.22 -13.99 -14.89
C ILE A 233 -12.33 -12.52 -14.51
N ALA A 234 -13.18 -11.74 -15.18
CA ALA A 234 -13.31 -10.31 -14.93
C ALA A 234 -13.86 -10.03 -13.50
N ALA A 235 -14.93 -10.69 -13.11
CA ALA A 235 -15.52 -10.56 -11.79
C ALA A 235 -14.57 -11.11 -10.69
N GLY A 236 -13.91 -12.23 -10.94
CA GLY A 236 -12.96 -12.82 -10.00
C GLY A 236 -11.73 -11.96 -9.77
N THR A 237 -11.19 -11.32 -10.81
CA THR A 237 -10.10 -10.36 -10.67
C THR A 237 -10.54 -9.15 -9.83
N THR A 238 -11.73 -8.62 -10.08
CA THR A 238 -12.29 -7.52 -9.30
C THR A 238 -12.56 -7.92 -7.85
N LEU A 239 -13.07 -9.13 -7.62
CA LEU A 239 -13.27 -9.68 -6.28
C LEU A 239 -11.94 -9.85 -5.54
N GLY A 240 -10.89 -10.27 -6.24
CA GLY A 240 -9.55 -10.36 -5.66
C GLY A 240 -9.05 -9.03 -5.11
N VAL A 241 -9.20 -7.95 -5.90
CA VAL A 241 -8.84 -6.59 -5.46
C VAL A 241 -9.72 -6.10 -4.32
N PHE A 242 -11.02 -6.38 -4.37
CA PHE A 242 -11.92 -6.07 -3.25
C PHE A 242 -11.51 -6.76 -1.95
N VAL A 243 -11.20 -8.06 -2.00
CA VAL A 243 -10.75 -8.82 -0.83
C VAL A 243 -9.40 -8.32 -0.33
N GLN A 244 -8.49 -7.94 -1.23
CA GLN A 244 -7.22 -7.31 -0.88
C GLN A 244 -7.41 -6.02 -0.06
N MET A 245 -8.39 -5.20 -0.39
CA MET A 245 -8.75 -4.02 0.39
C MET A 245 -9.46 -4.42 1.70
N ALA A 246 -10.49 -5.24 1.61
CA ALA A 246 -11.40 -5.55 2.72
C ALA A 246 -10.72 -6.32 3.86
N CYS A 247 -9.74 -7.18 3.58
CA CYS A 247 -9.03 -7.95 4.60
C CYS A 247 -8.23 -7.08 5.58
N GLN A 248 -7.97 -5.83 5.24
CA GLN A 248 -7.25 -4.87 6.07
C GLN A 248 -8.17 -4.19 7.11
N ILE A 249 -9.49 -4.15 6.88
CA ILE A 249 -10.45 -3.45 7.74
C ILE A 249 -10.44 -3.97 9.20
N PRO A 250 -10.42 -5.30 9.45
CA PRO A 250 -10.36 -5.81 10.83
C PRO A 250 -9.09 -5.39 11.57
N ALA A 251 -7.97 -5.25 10.85
CA ALA A 251 -6.71 -4.81 11.43
C ALA A 251 -6.76 -3.32 11.82
N LEU A 252 -7.37 -2.46 11.02
CA LEU A 252 -7.62 -1.06 11.37
C LEU A 252 -8.41 -0.95 12.66
N GLY A 253 -9.48 -1.74 12.81
CA GLY A 253 -10.29 -1.80 14.02
C GLY A 253 -9.48 -2.18 15.26
N LYS A 254 -8.53 -3.14 15.17
CA LYS A 254 -7.63 -3.51 16.28
C LYS A 254 -6.76 -2.35 16.75
N HIS A 255 -6.31 -1.50 15.83
CA HIS A 255 -5.54 -0.29 16.16
C HIS A 255 -6.44 0.88 16.58
N GLY A 256 -7.76 0.64 16.64
CA GLY A 256 -8.79 1.60 17.01
C GLY A 256 -8.91 2.74 16.02
N VAL A 257 -8.66 2.46 14.77
CA VAL A 257 -8.91 3.36 13.66
C VAL A 257 -10.32 3.08 13.16
N HIS A 258 -11.23 3.98 13.50
CA HIS A 258 -12.64 3.93 13.11
C HIS A 258 -12.99 5.22 12.37
N PRO A 259 -12.57 5.36 11.10
CA PRO A 259 -12.79 6.58 10.36
C PRO A 259 -14.28 6.80 10.07
N HIS A 260 -14.82 7.93 10.45
CA HIS A 260 -16.14 8.38 10.01
C HIS A 260 -16.00 9.04 8.66
N ILE A 261 -16.54 8.40 7.60
CA ILE A 261 -16.45 8.93 6.24
C ILE A 261 -17.27 10.21 6.14
N HIS A 262 -16.59 11.32 5.89
CA HIS A 262 -17.19 12.63 5.63
C HIS A 262 -16.35 13.36 4.56
N ILE A 263 -16.86 14.46 4.03
CA ILE A 263 -16.19 15.23 3.01
C ILE A 263 -16.10 16.68 3.47
N ASP A 264 -14.89 17.11 3.85
CA ASP A 264 -14.57 18.50 4.12
C ASP A 264 -13.33 18.93 3.33
N PHE A 265 -13.54 19.71 2.27
CA PHE A 265 -12.44 20.25 1.45
C PHE A 265 -11.67 21.39 2.13
N LYS A 266 -12.15 21.91 3.27
CA LYS A 266 -11.54 23.01 4.02
C LYS A 266 -10.70 22.52 5.21
N ASP A 267 -10.62 21.23 5.43
CA ASP A 267 -9.84 20.64 6.51
C ASP A 267 -8.39 21.16 6.49
N PRO A 268 -7.93 21.80 7.57
CA PRO A 268 -6.55 22.33 7.66
C PRO A 268 -5.48 21.26 7.44
N ALA A 269 -5.71 20.01 7.87
CA ALA A 269 -4.77 18.92 7.71
C ALA A 269 -4.56 18.56 6.23
N LEU A 270 -5.59 18.68 5.39
CA LEU A 270 -5.48 18.50 3.93
C LEU A 270 -4.70 19.65 3.27
N GLN A 271 -4.79 20.88 3.81
CA GLN A 271 -4.07 22.04 3.28
C GLN A 271 -2.56 21.98 3.59
N ILE A 272 -2.18 21.40 4.72
CA ILE A 272 -0.76 21.18 5.08
C ILE A 272 -0.10 20.24 4.05
N GLY A 273 -0.80 19.18 3.62
CA GLY A 273 -0.32 18.29 2.55
C GLY A 273 -0.09 18.99 1.21
N ARG A 274 -0.85 20.07 0.89
CA ARG A 274 -0.66 20.88 -0.32
C ARG A 274 0.58 21.78 -0.28
N ALA A 275 1.01 22.20 0.90
CA ALA A 275 2.15 23.11 1.06
C ALA A 275 3.51 22.40 0.98
N HIS A 276 3.52 21.07 0.98
CA HIS A 276 4.72 20.23 0.93
C HIS A 276 4.90 19.47 -0.41
N VAL A 277 4.04 19.70 -1.40
CA VAL A 277 4.13 19.23 -2.78
C VAL A 277 4.49 20.40 -3.70
#